data_eac179df4d63feba4c92e126afa5957b
#
_entry.id   eac179df4d63feba4c92e126afa5957b
#
_cell.length_a   1.000
_cell.length_b   1.000
_cell.length_c   1.000
_cell.angle_alpha   90.00
_cell.angle_beta   90.00
_cell.angle_gamma   90.00
#
_symmetry.space_group_name_H-M   'P 1'
#
loop_
_entity.id
_entity.type
_entity.pdbx_description
1 polymer ?
#
loop_
_entity_poly.entity_id
_entity_poly.type
_entity_poly.pdbx_seq_one_letter_code
_entity_poly.pdbx_strand_id
1 'polypeptide(L)'
;MKIDRLRRRREKRARHGRIGLGRVILMALLVLGTVLGVALATSYQSITADLPDIDEMQPVGLGQNSRIYDRNGKILGYIAGVTNRTEIPLARIPINLREATVAIEDKRFYEHDGVDWVRIVGAAVRNAMDSGGLRQGGSTITMQLVKNLYDPDAPRDFSQKIKEAHLAQEVERRFTKDQILAKYLNGVFYGQNSVGVQAASLTYFDKPVWAI
;
A
#
# COMPACT_ATOMS: atom_id res chain seq x y z
N MET A 1 7.19 -66.63 -40.45
CA MET A 1 8.18 -66.19 -39.43
C MET A 1 8.86 -64.83 -39.70
N LYS A 2 8.95 -64.30 -40.91
CA LYS A 2 9.50 -62.92 -41.20
C LYS A 2 8.54 -61.80 -41.03
N ILE A 3 7.24 -61.98 -41.25
CA ILE A 3 6.19 -60.97 -41.24
C ILE A 3 5.89 -60.49 -39.79
N ASP A 4 5.92 -61.38 -38.80
CA ASP A 4 5.67 -61.02 -37.39
C ASP A 4 6.77 -60.15 -36.76
N ARG A 5 8.01 -60.27 -37.21
CA ARG A 5 9.13 -59.46 -36.76
C ARG A 5 9.05 -58.05 -37.30
N LEU A 6 8.46 -57.82 -38.48
CA LEU A 6 8.27 -56.51 -39.07
C LEU A 6 7.07 -55.76 -38.42
N ARG A 7 6.01 -56.50 -38.08
CA ARG A 7 4.88 -55.94 -37.33
C ARG A 7 5.28 -55.45 -35.93
N ARG A 8 6.02 -56.28 -35.18
CA ARG A 8 6.53 -55.93 -33.84
C ARG A 8 7.52 -54.75 -33.84
N ARG A 9 8.30 -54.56 -34.92
CA ARG A 9 9.18 -53.39 -35.08
C ARG A 9 8.41 -52.13 -35.42
N ARG A 10 7.32 -52.18 -36.18
CA ARG A 10 6.43 -51.06 -36.46
C ARG A 10 5.65 -50.62 -35.19
N GLU A 11 5.14 -51.57 -34.42
CA GLU A 11 4.44 -51.28 -33.16
C GLU A 11 5.37 -50.69 -32.10
N LYS A 12 6.64 -51.16 -32.00
CA LYS A 12 7.62 -50.54 -31.10
C LYS A 12 8.02 -49.12 -31.54
N ARG A 13 8.16 -48.84 -32.84
CA ARG A 13 8.45 -47.49 -33.34
C ARG A 13 7.27 -46.52 -33.15
N ALA A 14 6.04 -47.00 -33.25
CA ALA A 14 4.84 -46.20 -33.00
C ALA A 14 4.68 -45.83 -31.52
N ARG A 15 5.22 -46.59 -30.57
CA ARG A 15 5.17 -46.28 -29.13
C ARG A 15 6.22 -45.28 -28.66
N HIS A 16 7.33 -45.10 -29.36
CA HIS A 16 8.45 -44.24 -28.94
C HIS A 16 8.40 -42.81 -29.48
N GLY A 17 7.38 -42.45 -30.27
CA GLY A 17 7.30 -41.13 -30.93
C GLY A 17 6.12 -40.24 -30.56
N ARG A 18 5.22 -40.69 -29.71
CA ARG A 18 4.11 -39.86 -29.28
C ARG A 18 4.39 -39.27 -27.90
N ILE A 19 5.03 -38.12 -27.91
CA ILE A 19 4.88 -37.21 -26.76
C ILE A 19 3.39 -37.04 -26.63
N GLY A 20 2.77 -37.62 -25.56
CA GLY A 20 1.32 -37.57 -25.41
C GLY A 20 0.88 -36.12 -25.41
N LEU A 21 -0.24 -35.81 -26.08
CA LEU A 21 -0.80 -34.46 -26.17
C LEU A 21 -0.80 -33.74 -24.81
N GLY A 22 -1.04 -34.45 -23.71
CA GLY A 22 -0.97 -33.92 -22.35
C GLY A 22 0.42 -33.40 -21.95
N ARG A 23 1.53 -34.05 -22.40
CA ARG A 23 2.89 -33.53 -22.12
C ARG A 23 3.20 -32.28 -22.92
N VAL A 24 2.72 -32.19 -24.15
CA VAL A 24 2.89 -31.00 -25.00
C VAL A 24 2.12 -29.82 -24.38
N ILE A 25 0.87 -30.04 -23.95
CA ILE A 25 0.06 -29.03 -23.27
C ILE A 25 0.73 -28.59 -21.97
N LEU A 26 1.22 -29.54 -21.16
CA LEU A 26 1.91 -29.21 -19.91
C LEU A 26 3.16 -28.35 -20.15
N MET A 27 3.99 -28.73 -21.13
CA MET A 27 5.19 -27.98 -21.51
C MET A 27 4.79 -26.55 -22.01
N ALA A 28 3.76 -26.46 -22.84
CA ALA A 28 3.27 -25.16 -23.33
C ALA A 28 2.78 -24.26 -22.18
N LEU A 29 2.06 -24.81 -21.20
CA LEU A 29 1.63 -24.09 -20.00
C LEU A 29 2.81 -23.67 -19.13
N LEU A 30 3.83 -24.50 -18.97
CA LEU A 30 5.05 -24.14 -18.24
C LEU A 30 5.81 -23.02 -18.95
N VAL A 31 5.99 -23.09 -20.27
CA VAL A 31 6.64 -22.04 -21.05
C VAL A 31 5.84 -20.74 -20.96
N LEU A 32 4.52 -20.79 -21.13
CA LEU A 32 3.65 -19.62 -21.00
C LEU A 32 3.74 -19.02 -19.59
N GLY A 33 3.72 -19.84 -18.55
CA GLY A 33 3.86 -19.42 -17.16
C GLY A 33 5.22 -18.75 -16.89
N THR A 34 6.32 -19.31 -17.42
CA THR A 34 7.65 -18.69 -17.28
C THR A 34 7.76 -17.37 -18.03
N VAL A 35 7.28 -17.29 -19.26
CA VAL A 35 7.27 -16.04 -20.05
C VAL A 35 6.45 -14.97 -19.33
N LEU A 36 5.25 -15.31 -18.86
CA LEU A 36 4.41 -14.38 -18.09
C LEU A 36 5.09 -13.96 -16.79
N GLY A 37 5.70 -14.89 -16.06
CA GLY A 37 6.45 -14.60 -14.82
C GLY A 37 7.61 -13.64 -15.05
N VAL A 38 8.41 -13.86 -16.11
CA VAL A 38 9.51 -12.95 -16.50
C VAL A 38 8.96 -11.58 -16.89
N ALA A 39 7.89 -11.52 -17.69
CA ALA A 39 7.29 -10.26 -18.11
C ALA A 39 6.75 -9.45 -16.90
N LEU A 40 6.11 -10.10 -15.92
CA LEU A 40 5.65 -9.46 -14.69
C LEU A 40 6.81 -8.97 -13.83
N ALA A 41 7.87 -9.77 -13.68
CA ALA A 41 9.05 -9.39 -12.91
C ALA A 41 9.78 -8.19 -13.53
N THR A 42 9.98 -8.19 -14.85
CA THR A 42 10.61 -7.06 -15.56
C THR A 42 9.76 -5.80 -15.50
N SER A 43 8.45 -5.92 -15.64
CA SER A 43 7.53 -4.79 -15.48
C SER A 43 7.56 -4.23 -14.06
N TYR A 44 7.55 -5.10 -13.04
CA TYR A 44 7.69 -4.69 -11.65
C TYR A 44 9.01 -3.94 -11.41
N GLN A 45 10.15 -4.50 -11.87
CA GLN A 45 11.45 -3.86 -11.75
C GLN A 45 11.50 -2.49 -12.45
N SER A 46 10.94 -2.37 -13.66
CA SER A 46 10.91 -1.09 -14.38
C SER A 46 10.06 -0.03 -13.68
N ILE A 47 8.98 -0.43 -12.99
CA ILE A 47 8.12 0.50 -12.26
C ILE A 47 8.80 0.97 -10.96
N THR A 48 9.62 0.11 -10.33
CA THR A 48 10.22 0.39 -9.01
C THR A 48 11.68 0.86 -9.08
N ALA A 49 12.32 0.84 -10.24
CA ALA A 49 13.75 1.16 -10.39
C ALA A 49 14.11 2.60 -10.01
N ASP A 50 13.21 3.55 -10.27
CA ASP A 50 13.44 4.98 -10.06
C ASP A 50 12.78 5.51 -8.76
N LEU A 51 12.40 4.60 -7.83
CA LEU A 51 11.83 5.03 -6.57
C LEU A 51 12.91 5.59 -5.65
N PRO A 52 12.64 6.73 -4.98
CA PRO A 52 13.59 7.31 -4.02
C PRO A 52 13.75 6.41 -2.80
N ASP A 53 14.88 6.55 -2.13
CA ASP A 53 15.07 5.95 -0.82
C ASP A 53 14.10 6.58 0.19
N ILE A 54 13.55 5.77 1.08
CA ILE A 54 12.62 6.23 2.13
C ILE A 54 13.26 7.27 3.04
N ASP A 55 14.58 7.22 3.25
CA ASP A 55 15.31 8.19 4.03
C ASP A 55 15.36 9.58 3.37
N GLU A 56 15.23 9.65 2.05
CA GLU A 56 15.15 10.88 1.27
C GLU A 56 13.70 11.41 1.15
N MET A 57 12.70 10.60 1.52
CA MET A 57 11.30 10.98 1.49
C MET A 57 10.97 11.97 2.61
N GLN A 58 11.26 13.21 2.36
CA GLN A 58 10.78 14.31 3.19
C GLN A 58 9.27 14.53 2.91
N PRO A 59 8.46 14.78 3.95
CA PRO A 59 7.07 15.20 3.74
C PRO A 59 7.04 16.45 2.85
N VAL A 60 6.54 16.31 1.64
CA VAL A 60 6.50 17.42 0.67
C VAL A 60 5.76 18.59 1.30
N GLY A 61 6.50 19.67 1.61
CA GLY A 61 5.93 20.96 1.99
C GLY A 61 5.14 21.01 3.29
N LEU A 62 5.17 20.00 4.12
CA LEU A 62 4.48 19.98 5.41
C LEU A 62 5.25 20.81 6.45
N GLY A 63 5.22 22.13 6.29
CA GLY A 63 5.65 23.05 7.34
C GLY A 63 4.84 22.82 8.61
N GLN A 64 5.45 23.05 9.77
CA GLN A 64 4.71 23.09 11.05
C GLN A 64 4.29 24.51 11.37
N ASN A 65 3.20 24.64 12.13
CA ASN A 65 2.81 25.92 12.67
C ASN A 65 3.89 26.46 13.62
N SER A 66 4.20 27.74 13.50
CA SER A 66 5.00 28.45 14.50
C SER A 66 4.18 28.66 15.76
N ARG A 67 4.77 28.39 16.93
CA ARG A 67 4.12 28.59 18.22
C ARG A 67 4.54 29.92 18.81
N ILE A 68 3.58 30.72 19.27
CA ILE A 68 3.82 31.94 19.97
C ILE A 68 3.65 31.69 21.47
N TYR A 69 4.64 32.06 22.27
CA TYR A 69 4.63 31.88 23.71
C TYR A 69 4.61 33.25 24.42
N ASP A 70 3.99 33.32 25.58
CA ASP A 70 4.18 34.42 26.50
C ASP A 70 5.55 34.33 27.21
N ARG A 71 5.88 35.33 28.01
CA ARG A 71 7.13 35.41 28.80
C ARG A 71 7.30 34.27 29.81
N ASN A 72 6.24 33.55 30.12
CA ASN A 72 6.19 32.46 31.09
C ASN A 72 6.17 31.08 30.37
N GLY A 73 6.31 31.04 29.04
CA GLY A 73 6.27 29.79 28.25
C GLY A 73 4.86 29.28 27.98
N LYS A 74 3.81 30.02 28.25
CA LYS A 74 2.43 29.64 27.91
C LYS A 74 2.19 29.94 26.44
N ILE A 75 1.59 28.98 25.73
CA ILE A 75 1.21 29.14 24.31
C ILE A 75 0.11 30.21 24.22
N LEU A 76 0.36 31.28 23.48
CA LEU A 76 -0.62 32.35 23.16
C LEU A 76 -1.37 32.05 21.87
N GLY A 77 -0.76 31.31 20.92
CA GLY A 77 -1.37 30.99 19.65
C GLY A 77 -0.41 30.29 18.69
N TYR A 78 -0.92 30.07 17.50
CA TYR A 78 -0.17 29.46 16.41
C TYR A 78 -0.23 30.37 15.18
N ILE A 79 0.90 30.51 14.48
CA ILE A 79 0.93 31.08 13.14
C ILE A 79 0.97 29.90 12.18
N ALA A 80 -0.10 29.70 11.41
CA ALA A 80 -0.14 28.70 10.36
C ALA A 80 0.86 29.07 9.24
N GLY A 81 1.65 28.07 8.82
CA GLY A 81 2.41 28.15 7.59
C GLY A 81 1.50 27.99 6.37
N VAL A 82 2.03 27.43 5.29
CA VAL A 82 1.23 27.09 4.10
C VAL A 82 0.13 26.07 4.46
N THR A 83 0.40 25.19 5.42
CA THR A 83 -0.56 24.22 5.98
C THR A 83 -0.67 24.41 7.49
N ASN A 84 -1.89 24.28 8.03
CA ASN A 84 -2.11 24.22 9.47
C ASN A 84 -1.76 22.83 9.98
N ARG A 85 -0.55 22.65 10.54
CA ARG A 85 -0.03 21.37 11.06
C ARG A 85 0.65 21.57 12.40
N THR A 86 0.29 20.73 13.35
CA THR A 86 0.99 20.59 14.63
C THR A 86 1.20 19.11 14.91
N GLU A 87 2.46 18.67 14.90
CA GLU A 87 2.82 17.29 15.18
C GLU A 87 2.81 17.02 16.70
N ILE A 88 2.25 15.88 17.09
CA ILE A 88 2.16 15.43 18.48
C ILE A 88 2.59 13.97 18.60
N PRO A 89 3.18 13.60 19.75
CA PRO A 89 3.51 12.21 20.02
C PRO A 89 2.26 11.31 20.02
N LEU A 90 2.39 10.06 19.56
CA LEU A 90 1.30 9.08 19.54
C LEU A 90 0.65 8.90 20.92
N ALA A 91 1.45 8.93 21.98
CA ALA A 91 0.97 8.81 23.36
C ALA A 91 -0.02 9.90 23.77
N ARG A 92 -0.03 11.07 23.12
CA ARG A 92 -1.00 12.14 23.34
C ARG A 92 -2.26 12.02 22.49
N ILE A 93 -2.28 11.12 21.52
CA ILE A 93 -3.48 10.85 20.72
C ILE A 93 -4.34 9.84 21.49
N PRO A 94 -5.62 10.13 21.78
CA PRO A 94 -6.51 9.24 22.51
C PRO A 94 -6.55 7.83 21.88
N ILE A 95 -6.56 6.80 22.71
CA ILE A 95 -6.58 5.42 22.26
C ILE A 95 -7.78 5.13 21.35
N ASN A 96 -8.95 5.65 21.70
CA ASN A 96 -10.18 5.50 20.92
C ASN A 96 -10.05 6.06 19.51
N LEU A 97 -9.34 7.18 19.34
CA LEU A 97 -9.11 7.77 18.01
C LEU A 97 -8.16 6.90 17.18
N ARG A 98 -7.11 6.35 17.80
CA ARG A 98 -6.17 5.41 17.15
C ARG A 98 -6.89 4.15 16.69
N GLU A 99 -7.67 3.54 17.58
CA GLU A 99 -8.43 2.32 17.30
C GLU A 99 -9.52 2.55 16.25
N ALA A 100 -10.24 3.67 16.31
CA ALA A 100 -11.25 4.04 15.32
C ALA A 100 -10.62 4.22 13.93
N THR A 101 -9.45 4.88 13.85
CA THR A 101 -8.72 5.04 12.60
C THR A 101 -8.34 3.68 12.01
N VAL A 102 -7.74 2.79 12.82
CA VAL A 102 -7.36 1.44 12.37
C VAL A 102 -8.59 0.64 11.96
N ALA A 103 -9.68 0.69 12.72
CA ALA A 103 -10.90 -0.06 12.43
C ALA A 103 -11.56 0.35 11.10
N ILE A 104 -11.48 1.63 10.75
CA ILE A 104 -12.11 2.18 9.53
C ILE A 104 -11.18 2.06 8.33
N GLU A 105 -9.94 2.49 8.46
CA GLU A 105 -9.01 2.59 7.35
C GLU A 105 -8.34 1.25 7.04
N ASP A 106 -7.92 0.53 8.08
CA ASP A 106 -7.11 -0.67 7.93
C ASP A 106 -7.26 -1.65 9.09
N LYS A 107 -8.39 -2.35 9.14
CA LYS A 107 -8.78 -3.22 10.25
C LYS A 107 -7.71 -4.24 10.67
N ARG A 108 -6.85 -4.66 9.72
CA ARG A 108 -5.79 -5.62 9.95
C ARG A 108 -4.40 -4.99 9.95
N PHE A 109 -4.31 -3.69 10.24
CA PHE A 109 -3.07 -2.91 10.22
C PHE A 109 -1.90 -3.58 10.94
N TYR A 110 -2.15 -4.18 12.10
CA TYR A 110 -1.13 -4.86 12.91
C TYR A 110 -0.78 -6.29 12.44
N GLU A 111 -1.46 -6.81 11.41
CA GLU A 111 -1.34 -8.21 10.96
C GLU A 111 -0.58 -8.36 9.63
N HIS A 112 -0.31 -7.29 8.90
CA HIS A 112 0.35 -7.32 7.59
C HIS A 112 1.56 -6.38 7.52
N ASP A 113 2.44 -6.58 6.53
CA ASP A 113 3.66 -5.81 6.32
C ASP A 113 3.48 -4.80 5.17
N GLY A 114 2.69 -3.76 5.39
CA GLY A 114 2.45 -2.66 4.46
C GLY A 114 1.35 -2.90 3.43
N VAL A 115 1.11 -4.14 3.02
CA VAL A 115 0.10 -4.52 2.02
C VAL A 115 -0.80 -5.64 2.56
N ASP A 116 -2.10 -5.39 2.63
CA ASP A 116 -3.09 -6.41 2.97
C ASP A 116 -3.58 -7.15 1.72
N TRP A 117 -2.88 -8.22 1.35
CA TRP A 117 -3.21 -9.04 0.18
C TRP A 117 -4.60 -9.68 0.27
N VAL A 118 -5.04 -10.09 1.46
CA VAL A 118 -6.37 -10.68 1.67
C VAL A 118 -7.46 -9.65 1.39
N ARG A 119 -7.27 -8.41 1.85
CA ARG A 119 -8.18 -7.29 1.59
C ARG A 119 -8.22 -6.93 0.10
N ILE A 120 -7.05 -6.88 -0.57
CA ILE A 120 -6.96 -6.56 -2.00
C ILE A 120 -7.70 -7.61 -2.83
N VAL A 121 -7.43 -8.90 -2.62
CA VAL A 121 -8.12 -9.98 -3.34
C VAL A 121 -9.60 -9.98 -3.02
N GLY A 122 -9.98 -9.81 -1.75
CA GLY A 122 -11.39 -9.73 -1.34
C GLY A 122 -12.12 -8.54 -1.95
N ALA A 123 -11.47 -7.38 -2.06
CA ALA A 123 -12.02 -6.20 -2.72
C ALA A 123 -12.16 -6.42 -4.24
N ALA A 124 -11.17 -7.03 -4.89
CA ALA A 124 -11.21 -7.35 -6.31
C ALA A 124 -12.38 -8.29 -6.65
N VAL A 125 -12.56 -9.35 -5.85
CA VAL A 125 -13.69 -10.30 -6.04
C VAL A 125 -15.03 -9.59 -5.84
N ARG A 126 -15.20 -8.83 -4.76
CA ARG A 126 -16.46 -8.08 -4.52
C ARG A 126 -16.74 -7.07 -5.62
N ASN A 127 -15.75 -6.28 -6.03
CA ASN A 127 -15.92 -5.29 -7.10
C ASN A 127 -16.22 -5.92 -8.46
N ALA A 128 -15.79 -7.17 -8.70
CA ALA A 128 -16.12 -7.92 -9.91
C ALA A 128 -17.55 -8.50 -9.87
N MET A 129 -18.07 -8.78 -8.66
CA MET A 129 -19.43 -9.36 -8.47
C MET A 129 -20.51 -8.29 -8.31
N ASP A 130 -20.13 -7.07 -7.91
CA ASP A 130 -21.06 -5.97 -7.61
C ASP A 130 -21.05 -4.94 -8.74
N SER A 131 -22.09 -4.96 -9.58
CA SER A 131 -22.18 -4.12 -10.78
C SER A 131 -22.58 -2.66 -10.52
N GLY A 132 -22.73 -2.22 -9.27
CA GLY A 132 -23.27 -0.88 -8.97
C GLY A 132 -23.00 -0.31 -7.57
N GLY A 133 -22.24 -1.00 -6.74
CA GLY A 133 -21.94 -0.57 -5.37
C GLY A 133 -20.72 0.34 -5.23
N LEU A 134 -20.51 0.90 -4.02
CA LEU A 134 -19.32 1.64 -3.66
C LEU A 134 -18.09 0.74 -3.79
N ARG A 135 -17.15 1.12 -4.66
CA ARG A 135 -15.90 0.38 -4.85
C ARG A 135 -15.12 0.35 -3.53
N GLN A 136 -14.96 -0.83 -2.97
CA GLN A 136 -14.18 -1.01 -1.76
C GLN A 136 -12.68 -0.84 -2.06
N GLY A 137 -12.04 0.12 -1.38
CA GLY A 137 -10.61 0.36 -1.51
C GLY A 137 -9.77 -0.70 -0.80
N GLY A 138 -8.67 -1.14 -1.44
CA GLY A 138 -7.70 -2.08 -0.86
C GLY A 138 -6.47 -1.41 -0.25
N SER A 139 -6.44 -0.06 -0.10
CA SER A 139 -5.26 0.64 0.42
C SER A 139 -5.15 0.51 1.94
N THR A 140 -3.96 0.24 2.41
CA THR A 140 -3.62 0.21 3.84
C THR A 140 -3.25 1.60 4.37
N ILE A 141 -3.18 1.77 5.70
CA ILE A 141 -2.68 2.98 6.36
C ILE A 141 -1.27 3.32 5.84
N THR A 142 -0.39 2.31 5.71
CA THR A 142 0.99 2.51 5.25
C THR A 142 1.04 2.95 3.78
N MET A 143 0.21 2.37 2.89
CA MET A 143 0.09 2.82 1.50
C MET A 143 -0.44 4.25 1.39
N GLN A 144 -1.41 4.63 2.23
CA GLN A 144 -1.92 6.00 2.28
C GLN A 144 -0.86 6.98 2.80
N LEU A 145 -0.08 6.59 3.82
CA LEU A 145 1.03 7.38 4.32
C LEU A 145 2.06 7.64 3.23
N VAL A 146 2.50 6.59 2.53
CA VAL A 146 3.44 6.68 1.40
C VAL A 146 2.92 7.64 0.33
N LYS A 147 1.68 7.47 -0.09
CA LYS A 147 1.06 8.35 -1.09
C LYS A 147 1.13 9.82 -0.67
N ASN A 148 0.76 10.13 0.58
CA ASN A 148 0.75 11.50 1.08
C ASN A 148 2.15 12.11 1.23
N LEU A 149 3.19 11.27 1.44
CA LEU A 149 4.57 11.72 1.59
C LEU A 149 5.32 11.84 0.26
N TYR A 150 5.07 10.90 -0.67
CA TYR A 150 5.86 10.76 -1.89
C TYR A 150 5.30 11.57 -3.06
N ASP A 151 4.02 11.37 -3.38
CA ASP A 151 3.38 12.03 -4.51
C ASP A 151 1.86 12.13 -4.28
N PRO A 152 1.41 13.13 -3.54
CA PRO A 152 -0.02 13.30 -3.22
C PRO A 152 -0.87 13.56 -4.48
N ASP A 153 -0.27 14.15 -5.52
CA ASP A 153 -0.94 14.54 -6.76
C ASP A 153 -0.77 13.51 -7.90
N ALA A 154 -0.11 12.39 -7.63
CA ALA A 154 0.11 11.34 -8.61
C ALA A 154 -1.19 10.84 -9.27
N PRO A 155 -1.16 10.52 -10.58
CA PRO A 155 -2.28 9.89 -11.25
C PRO A 155 -2.67 8.58 -10.55
N ARG A 156 -3.98 8.34 -10.43
CA ARG A 156 -4.49 7.11 -9.79
C ARG A 156 -4.54 5.96 -10.79
N ASP A 157 -3.39 5.48 -11.19
CA ASP A 157 -3.24 4.34 -12.09
C ASP A 157 -2.69 3.09 -11.37
N PHE A 158 -2.60 2.00 -12.13
CA PHE A 158 -2.12 0.73 -11.60
C PHE A 158 -0.61 0.76 -11.28
N SER A 159 0.18 1.50 -12.08
CA SER A 159 1.61 1.65 -11.87
C SER A 159 1.90 2.37 -10.55
N GLN A 160 1.19 3.48 -10.30
CA GLN A 160 1.30 4.21 -9.03
C GLN A 160 0.92 3.32 -7.83
N LYS A 161 -0.08 2.45 -8.01
CA LYS A 161 -0.48 1.53 -6.95
C LYS A 161 0.59 0.49 -6.62
N ILE A 162 1.35 0.03 -7.62
CA ILE A 162 2.52 -0.84 -7.42
C ILE A 162 3.64 -0.10 -6.66
N LYS A 163 3.91 1.16 -7.02
CA LYS A 163 4.90 2.01 -6.33
C LYS A 163 4.52 2.22 -4.86
N GLU A 164 3.27 2.61 -4.59
CA GLU A 164 2.75 2.75 -3.23
C GLU A 164 2.91 1.45 -2.41
N ALA A 165 2.59 0.30 -3.00
CA ALA A 165 2.71 -1.00 -2.34
C ALA A 165 4.17 -1.36 -2.04
N HIS A 166 5.08 -1.12 -2.98
CA HIS A 166 6.51 -1.36 -2.79
C HIS A 166 7.08 -0.48 -1.67
N LEU A 167 6.85 0.84 -1.75
CA LEU A 167 7.31 1.78 -0.73
C LEU A 167 6.67 1.53 0.64
N ALA A 168 5.40 1.09 0.69
CA ALA A 168 4.77 0.71 1.95
C ALA A 168 5.48 -0.47 2.63
N GLN A 169 5.92 -1.48 1.87
CA GLN A 169 6.72 -2.57 2.43
C GLN A 169 8.10 -2.10 2.93
N GLU A 170 8.73 -1.15 2.23
CA GLU A 170 10.00 -0.56 2.71
C GLU A 170 9.81 0.24 4.00
N VAL A 171 8.71 1.01 4.11
CA VAL A 171 8.34 1.74 5.34
C VAL A 171 8.16 0.77 6.51
N GLU A 172 7.46 -0.35 6.31
CA GLU A 172 7.23 -1.35 7.36
C GLU A 172 8.50 -2.08 7.80
N ARG A 173 9.51 -2.18 6.94
CA ARG A 173 10.81 -2.73 7.34
C ARG A 173 11.61 -1.80 8.24
N ARG A 174 11.38 -0.49 8.16
CA ARG A 174 12.17 0.55 8.87
C ARG A 174 11.47 1.10 10.11
N PHE A 175 10.15 1.15 10.11
CA PHE A 175 9.35 1.76 11.17
C PHE A 175 8.44 0.74 11.83
N THR A 176 8.25 0.88 13.13
CA THR A 176 7.24 0.10 13.86
C THR A 176 5.82 0.56 13.48
N LYS A 177 4.84 -0.29 13.70
CA LYS A 177 3.41 0.04 13.48
C LYS A 177 2.99 1.33 14.20
N ASP A 178 3.42 1.53 15.42
CA ASP A 178 3.14 2.74 16.19
C ASP A 178 3.78 3.99 15.58
N GLN A 179 5.00 3.87 15.05
CA GLN A 179 5.66 4.97 14.35
C GLN A 179 4.93 5.31 13.04
N ILE A 180 4.49 4.30 12.29
CA ILE A 180 3.71 4.46 11.07
C ILE A 180 2.37 5.13 11.37
N LEU A 181 1.65 4.64 12.38
CA LEU A 181 0.38 5.23 12.80
C LEU A 181 0.54 6.68 13.29
N ALA A 182 1.60 6.97 14.04
CA ALA A 182 1.93 8.33 14.46
C ALA A 182 2.15 9.27 13.27
N LYS A 183 2.96 8.83 12.29
CA LYS A 183 3.23 9.59 11.06
C LYS A 183 1.94 9.81 10.26
N TYR A 184 1.11 8.78 10.12
CA TYR A 184 -0.16 8.85 9.42
C TYR A 184 -1.11 9.87 10.07
N LEU A 185 -1.36 9.74 11.38
CA LEU A 185 -2.28 10.62 12.12
C LEU A 185 -1.80 12.08 12.15
N ASN A 186 -0.50 12.32 12.07
CA ASN A 186 0.10 13.66 12.01
C ASN A 186 0.23 14.21 10.57
N GLY A 187 0.02 13.37 9.54
CA GLY A 187 0.26 13.74 8.14
C GLY A 187 -0.99 13.73 7.26
N VAL A 188 -2.07 13.11 7.69
CA VAL A 188 -3.28 13.01 6.86
C VAL A 188 -4.05 14.35 6.85
N PHE A 189 -4.61 14.68 5.68
CA PHE A 189 -5.40 15.89 5.48
C PHE A 189 -6.86 15.68 5.91
N TYR A 190 -7.36 16.52 6.79
CA TYR A 190 -8.72 16.48 7.35
C TYR A 190 -9.65 17.55 6.81
N GLY A 191 -9.26 18.29 5.78
CA GLY A 191 -10.03 19.43 5.29
C GLY A 191 -9.72 20.74 6.04
N GLN A 192 -10.33 21.86 5.62
CA GLN A 192 -10.17 23.18 6.24
C GLN A 192 -8.70 23.57 6.53
N ASN A 193 -7.81 23.27 5.57
CA ASN A 193 -6.36 23.46 5.70
C ASN A 193 -5.72 22.72 6.89
N SER A 194 -6.41 21.74 7.48
CA SER A 194 -5.94 21.00 8.66
C SER A 194 -5.21 19.73 8.27
N VAL A 195 -3.92 19.64 8.57
CA VAL A 195 -3.09 18.45 8.40
C VAL A 195 -2.75 17.88 9.77
N GLY A 196 -3.10 16.62 9.97
CA GLY A 196 -2.93 15.88 11.22
C GLY A 196 -4.05 16.14 12.24
N VAL A 197 -4.20 15.17 13.14
CA VAL A 197 -5.30 15.10 14.12
C VAL A 197 -5.34 16.28 15.08
N GLN A 198 -4.19 16.87 15.44
CA GLN A 198 -4.16 18.03 16.35
C GLN A 198 -4.73 19.27 15.68
N ALA A 199 -4.35 19.56 14.43
CA ALA A 199 -4.89 20.68 13.69
C ALA A 199 -6.40 20.50 13.44
N ALA A 200 -6.81 19.28 13.05
CA ALA A 200 -8.22 18.95 12.86
C ALA A 200 -9.03 19.13 14.15
N SER A 201 -8.52 18.62 15.28
CA SER A 201 -9.19 18.76 16.57
C SER A 201 -9.41 20.22 16.96
N LEU A 202 -8.41 21.08 16.79
CA LEU A 202 -8.53 22.51 17.05
C LEU A 202 -9.51 23.18 16.08
N THR A 203 -9.46 22.81 14.79
CA THR A 203 -10.32 23.43 13.77
C THR A 203 -11.79 23.07 13.94
N TYR A 204 -12.11 21.82 14.25
CA TYR A 204 -13.50 21.34 14.29
C TYR A 204 -14.14 21.36 15.67
N PHE A 205 -13.34 21.26 16.75
CA PHE A 205 -13.84 21.13 18.12
C PHE A 205 -13.33 22.20 19.07
N ASP A 206 -12.42 23.07 18.61
CA ASP A 206 -11.75 24.10 19.45
C ASP A 206 -11.10 23.50 20.71
N LYS A 207 -10.62 22.26 20.60
CA LYS A 207 -9.98 21.51 21.68
C LYS A 207 -8.73 20.80 21.19
N PRO A 208 -7.69 20.68 22.04
CA PRO A 208 -6.57 19.82 21.70
C PRO A 208 -7.02 18.36 21.65
N VAL A 209 -6.38 17.56 20.79
CA VAL A 209 -6.80 16.18 20.52
C VAL A 209 -6.84 15.26 21.75
N TRP A 210 -6.03 15.55 22.77
CA TRP A 210 -6.06 14.80 24.04
C TRP A 210 -7.23 15.14 24.95
N ALA A 211 -8.05 16.11 24.58
CA ALA A 211 -9.22 16.57 25.33
C ALA A 211 -10.56 16.26 24.62
N ILE A 212 -10.53 15.49 23.53
CA ILE A 212 -11.71 14.99 22.81
C ILE A 212 -12.00 13.54 23.11
#